data_21e8658e11003466bf3920309de5689b
#
_entry.id   21e8658e11003466bf3920309de5689b
#
_cell.length_a   1.000
_cell.length_b   1.000
_cell.length_c   1.000
_cell.angle_alpha   90.00
_cell.angle_beta   90.00
_cell.angle_gamma   90.00
#
_symmetry.space_group_name_H-M   'P 1'
#
loop_
_entity.id
_entity.type
_entity.pdbx_description
1 polymer ?
#
loop_
_entity_poly.entity_id
_entity_poly.type
_entity_poly.pdbx_seq_one_letter_code
_entity_poly.pdbx_strand_id
1 'polypeptide(L)'
;VARALTFGTACTLLSACTTSLGPSVKAAPVLNVVTAAYPIAETVSLIGGSKVSVNDVVPPGDDPLTYKPGASQRSAIDNAGLLIAVGGGFLPATDTSPVAQGRSLTMLAALDTSDPYFWLDPALMNKAVTAIAKSMEAADPQAAPLFKENSVSLGAEVSSLDSDFTRILSACPGKLLIGPDQAFSSMATEYGLQSKVVSPDPDRSQIDALAAAAHESAPAAIYSEPWVTNAGVGAVATVAHVTLHSLDTLVDPPPGGWPSGATYFALMEQDLGTLSSALGCNNNEQ
;
A
#
# COMPACT_ATOMS: atom_id res chain seq x y z
N VAL A 1 31.00 91.93 -19.57
CA VAL A 1 30.87 90.93 -18.49
C VAL A 1 30.25 89.67 -19.11
N ALA A 2 31.16 88.74 -19.52
CA ALA A 2 30.79 87.46 -20.11
C ALA A 2 31.19 86.29 -19.11
N ARG A 3 30.24 85.51 -18.70
CA ARG A 3 30.51 84.25 -17.92
C ARG A 3 30.49 83.07 -18.87
N ALA A 4 31.58 82.38 -18.93
CA ALA A 4 31.72 81.13 -19.63
C ALA A 4 31.14 79.99 -18.74
N LEU A 5 30.25 79.16 -19.30
CA LEU A 5 29.80 77.91 -18.71
C LEU A 5 30.62 76.77 -19.30
N THR A 6 31.34 76.08 -18.44
CA THR A 6 32.02 74.84 -18.74
C THR A 6 31.06 73.66 -18.55
N PHE A 7 30.83 72.89 -19.64
CA PHE A 7 30.14 71.63 -19.59
C PHE A 7 31.09 70.52 -19.18
N GLY A 8 30.85 69.91 -18.03
CA GLY A 8 31.54 68.69 -17.60
C GLY A 8 30.88 67.44 -18.15
N THR A 9 31.61 66.69 -18.95
CA THR A 9 31.19 65.39 -19.49
C THR A 9 31.34 64.30 -18.42
N ALA A 10 30.24 63.81 -17.90
CA ALA A 10 30.20 62.66 -16.97
C ALA A 10 30.24 61.36 -17.77
N CYS A 11 31.35 60.62 -17.62
CA CYS A 11 31.56 59.31 -18.19
C CYS A 11 30.93 58.25 -17.23
N THR A 12 29.76 57.72 -17.57
CA THR A 12 29.09 56.63 -16.84
C THR A 12 29.70 55.28 -17.24
N LEU A 13 30.46 54.70 -16.32
CA LEU A 13 30.96 53.33 -16.43
C LEU A 13 29.81 52.38 -16.16
N LEU A 14 29.27 51.70 -17.19
CA LEU A 14 28.40 50.54 -17.03
C LEU A 14 29.23 49.34 -16.59
N SER A 15 29.16 48.96 -15.30
CA SER A 15 29.66 47.68 -14.81
C SER A 15 28.69 46.58 -15.29
N ALA A 16 29.11 45.82 -16.28
CA ALA A 16 28.46 44.59 -16.69
C ALA A 16 28.67 43.52 -15.61
N CYS A 17 27.64 43.25 -14.80
CA CYS A 17 27.61 42.05 -13.95
C CYS A 17 27.45 40.81 -14.84
N THR A 18 28.55 40.16 -15.14
CA THR A 18 28.54 38.79 -15.67
C THR A 18 28.13 37.85 -14.54
N THR A 19 26.84 37.47 -14.49
CA THR A 19 26.38 36.33 -13.69
C THR A 19 27.02 35.07 -14.27
N SER A 20 28.10 34.57 -13.65
CA SER A 20 28.58 33.23 -13.92
C SER A 20 27.53 32.23 -13.51
N LEU A 21 26.82 31.61 -14.48
CA LEU A 21 26.06 30.41 -14.25
C LEU A 21 27.05 29.35 -13.73
N GLY A 22 26.95 29.05 -12.43
CA GLY A 22 27.68 27.93 -11.83
C GLY A 22 27.38 26.63 -12.57
N PRO A 23 28.21 25.62 -12.48
CA PRO A 23 27.99 24.36 -13.14
C PRO A 23 26.60 23.84 -12.75
N SER A 24 25.75 23.59 -13.76
CA SER A 24 24.44 22.94 -13.57
C SER A 24 24.69 21.61 -12.85
N VAL A 25 24.32 21.51 -11.60
CA VAL A 25 24.35 20.25 -10.86
C VAL A 25 23.34 19.35 -11.53
N LYS A 26 23.85 18.40 -12.34
CA LYS A 26 23.01 17.37 -12.93
C LYS A 26 22.34 16.62 -11.77
N ALA A 27 21.01 16.66 -11.70
CA ALA A 27 20.28 15.91 -10.71
C ALA A 27 20.76 14.44 -10.75
N ALA A 28 21.00 13.86 -9.57
CA ALA A 28 21.37 12.45 -9.50
C ALA A 28 20.24 11.62 -10.16
N PRO A 29 20.56 10.57 -10.89
CA PRO A 29 19.55 9.70 -11.46
C PRO A 29 18.65 9.16 -10.34
N VAL A 30 17.35 9.14 -10.57
CA VAL A 30 16.32 8.65 -9.65
C VAL A 30 15.98 7.23 -10.08
N LEU A 31 15.96 6.29 -9.13
CA LEU A 31 15.53 4.90 -9.40
C LEU A 31 14.04 4.89 -9.74
N ASN A 32 13.70 4.49 -10.97
CA ASN A 32 12.31 4.32 -11.39
C ASN A 32 11.80 2.96 -10.94
N VAL A 33 10.88 2.94 -9.97
CA VAL A 33 10.26 1.72 -9.44
C VAL A 33 8.83 1.63 -9.93
N VAL A 34 8.46 0.47 -10.46
CA VAL A 34 7.10 0.17 -10.93
C VAL A 34 6.47 -0.87 -10.01
N THR A 35 5.23 -0.62 -9.60
CA THR A 35 4.43 -1.49 -8.71
C THR A 35 3.02 -1.67 -9.27
N ALA A 36 2.20 -2.47 -8.59
CA ALA A 36 0.82 -2.75 -8.97
C ALA A 36 -0.14 -2.78 -7.75
N ALA A 37 0.28 -2.22 -6.61
CA ALA A 37 -0.54 -2.13 -5.41
C ALA A 37 -0.07 -0.96 -4.54
N TYR A 38 -1.02 -0.18 -4.05
CA TYR A 38 -0.77 1.01 -3.22
C TYR A 38 0.16 0.75 -2.00
N PRO A 39 -0.02 -0.31 -1.17
CA PRO A 39 0.85 -0.50 -0.01
C PRO A 39 2.32 -0.72 -0.39
N ILE A 40 2.56 -1.34 -1.55
CA ILE A 40 3.93 -1.51 -2.08
C ILE A 40 4.47 -0.15 -2.57
N ALA A 41 3.66 0.62 -3.29
CA ALA A 41 4.04 1.92 -3.80
C ALA A 41 4.40 2.89 -2.67
N GLU A 42 3.60 2.92 -1.60
CA GLU A 42 3.87 3.74 -0.42
C GLU A 42 5.14 3.29 0.30
N THR A 43 5.32 1.97 0.50
CA THR A 43 6.53 1.40 1.12
C THR A 43 7.78 1.79 0.36
N VAL A 44 7.77 1.67 -0.97
CA VAL A 44 8.88 2.09 -1.84
C VAL A 44 9.15 3.60 -1.70
N SER A 45 8.09 4.40 -1.64
CA SER A 45 8.20 5.85 -1.48
C SER A 45 8.82 6.24 -0.13
N LEU A 46 8.40 5.58 0.96
CA LEU A 46 8.92 5.81 2.30
C LEU A 46 10.39 5.38 2.42
N ILE A 47 10.76 4.23 1.85
CA ILE A 47 12.16 3.77 1.83
C ILE A 47 13.01 4.66 0.94
N GLY A 48 12.52 5.01 -0.24
CA GLY A 48 13.30 5.68 -1.28
C GLY A 48 13.45 7.18 -1.11
N GLY A 49 12.45 7.84 -0.52
CA GLY A 49 12.41 9.31 -0.41
C GLY A 49 12.62 9.98 -1.77
N SER A 50 13.49 10.96 -1.82
CA SER A 50 13.82 11.71 -3.06
C SER A 50 14.68 10.93 -4.07
N LYS A 51 15.10 9.71 -3.76
CA LYS A 51 15.95 8.88 -4.62
C LYS A 51 15.18 7.93 -5.52
N VAL A 52 13.86 7.88 -5.37
CA VAL A 52 12.98 7.03 -6.19
C VAL A 52 11.90 7.85 -6.88
N SER A 53 11.44 7.33 -8.01
CA SER A 53 10.18 7.72 -8.65
C SER A 53 9.32 6.47 -8.70
N VAL A 54 8.20 6.48 -8.01
CA VAL A 54 7.29 5.32 -7.95
C VAL A 54 6.17 5.50 -8.95
N ASN A 55 5.87 4.44 -9.67
CA ASN A 55 4.76 4.38 -10.62
C ASN A 55 3.91 3.15 -10.27
N ASP A 56 2.77 3.37 -9.62
CA ASP A 56 1.73 2.36 -9.53
C ASP A 56 0.98 2.32 -10.87
N VAL A 57 0.97 1.14 -11.50
CA VAL A 57 0.44 1.01 -12.86
C VAL A 57 -1.06 0.75 -12.90
N VAL A 58 -1.65 0.42 -11.76
CA VAL A 58 -3.11 0.24 -11.64
C VAL A 58 -3.73 1.60 -11.28
N PRO A 59 -4.66 2.13 -12.09
CA PRO A 59 -5.32 3.39 -11.79
C PRO A 59 -6.22 3.26 -10.55
N PRO A 60 -6.41 4.34 -9.79
CA PRO A 60 -7.35 4.37 -8.66
C PRO A 60 -8.76 3.90 -9.07
N GLY A 61 -9.28 2.92 -8.33
CA GLY A 61 -10.61 2.34 -8.56
C GLY A 61 -10.67 1.18 -9.52
N ASP A 62 -9.53 0.77 -10.10
CA ASP A 62 -9.45 -0.44 -10.91
C ASP A 62 -8.97 -1.64 -10.05
N ASP A 63 -9.50 -2.81 -10.30
CA ASP A 63 -9.09 -4.06 -9.65
C ASP A 63 -7.88 -4.66 -10.39
N PRO A 64 -6.71 -4.79 -9.75
CA PRO A 64 -5.50 -5.31 -10.37
C PRO A 64 -5.66 -6.73 -10.93
N LEU A 65 -6.51 -7.58 -10.33
CA LEU A 65 -6.74 -8.95 -10.79
C LEU A 65 -7.41 -9.00 -12.17
N THR A 66 -8.17 -7.97 -12.51
CA THR A 66 -8.91 -7.87 -13.78
C THR A 66 -8.38 -6.80 -14.71
N TYR A 67 -7.54 -5.89 -14.19
CA TYR A 67 -6.98 -4.77 -14.93
C TYR A 67 -6.10 -5.21 -16.09
N LYS A 68 -6.27 -4.54 -17.22
CA LYS A 68 -5.48 -4.79 -18.44
C LYS A 68 -4.69 -3.54 -18.81
N PRO A 69 -3.39 -3.48 -18.45
CA PRO A 69 -2.55 -2.33 -18.75
C PRO A 69 -2.55 -2.00 -20.25
N GLY A 70 -2.72 -0.72 -20.59
CA GLY A 70 -2.56 -0.21 -21.93
C GLY A 70 -1.09 -0.15 -22.38
N ALA A 71 -0.83 0.35 -23.59
CA ALA A 71 0.53 0.39 -24.14
C ALA A 71 1.51 1.22 -23.30
N SER A 72 1.04 2.32 -22.70
CA SER A 72 1.87 3.18 -21.82
C SER A 72 2.28 2.47 -20.54
N GLN A 73 1.34 1.83 -19.85
CA GLN A 73 1.62 1.08 -18.62
C GLN A 73 2.51 -0.14 -18.88
N ARG A 74 2.27 -0.88 -19.97
CA ARG A 74 3.16 -1.99 -20.38
C ARG A 74 4.58 -1.49 -20.64
N SER A 75 4.73 -0.38 -21.35
CA SER A 75 6.04 0.22 -21.58
C SER A 75 6.69 0.66 -20.25
N ALA A 76 5.94 1.17 -19.30
CA ALA A 76 6.47 1.50 -17.98
C ALA A 76 6.94 0.25 -17.22
N ILE A 77 6.18 -0.84 -17.23
CA ILE A 77 6.53 -2.13 -16.65
C ILE A 77 7.83 -2.66 -17.26
N ASP A 78 7.91 -2.73 -18.60
CA ASP A 78 9.04 -3.33 -19.33
C ASP A 78 10.34 -2.51 -19.22
N ASN A 79 10.24 -1.21 -18.96
CA ASN A 79 11.37 -0.29 -18.84
C ASN A 79 11.64 0.12 -17.38
N ALA A 80 11.05 -0.56 -16.39
CA ALA A 80 11.29 -0.30 -14.99
C ALA A 80 12.78 -0.39 -14.63
N GLY A 81 13.27 0.54 -13.81
CA GLY A 81 14.57 0.43 -13.16
C GLY A 81 14.56 -0.71 -12.12
N LEU A 82 13.45 -0.84 -11.42
CA LEU A 82 13.10 -1.96 -10.55
C LEU A 82 11.60 -2.22 -10.68
N LEU A 83 11.22 -3.47 -10.99
CA LEU A 83 9.83 -3.94 -10.97
C LEU A 83 9.57 -4.70 -9.67
N ILE A 84 8.56 -4.28 -8.91
CA ILE A 84 8.10 -5.00 -7.71
C ILE A 84 6.69 -5.51 -7.99
N ALA A 85 6.60 -6.78 -8.32
CA ALA A 85 5.36 -7.49 -8.61
C ALA A 85 4.86 -8.22 -7.36
N VAL A 86 3.54 -8.28 -7.16
CA VAL A 86 2.95 -9.18 -6.17
C VAL A 86 3.25 -10.63 -6.54
N GLY A 87 2.97 -11.02 -7.77
CA GLY A 87 3.10 -12.40 -8.26
C GLY A 87 1.78 -13.17 -8.23
N GLY A 88 1.83 -14.44 -8.64
CA GLY A 88 0.67 -15.34 -8.55
C GLY A 88 -0.53 -14.96 -9.43
N GLY A 89 -0.34 -14.14 -10.45
CA GLY A 89 -1.42 -13.67 -11.31
C GLY A 89 -2.16 -12.43 -10.79
N PHE A 90 -1.67 -11.77 -9.75
CA PHE A 90 -2.27 -10.55 -9.19
C PHE A 90 -2.40 -9.44 -10.26
N LEU A 91 -1.32 -9.18 -10.99
CA LEU A 91 -1.36 -8.41 -12.24
C LEU A 91 -0.54 -9.17 -13.29
N PRO A 92 -1.16 -9.96 -14.19
CA PRO A 92 -0.43 -10.85 -15.11
C PRO A 92 0.60 -10.16 -15.99
N ALA A 93 0.43 -8.86 -16.26
CA ALA A 93 1.38 -8.07 -17.04
C ALA A 93 2.74 -7.87 -16.33
N THR A 94 2.77 -7.84 -15.00
CA THR A 94 4.01 -7.78 -14.22
C THR A 94 4.70 -9.13 -14.16
N ASP A 95 3.93 -10.21 -14.04
CA ASP A 95 4.45 -11.57 -13.94
C ASP A 95 5.12 -12.05 -15.24
N THR A 96 4.69 -11.51 -16.38
CA THR A 96 5.18 -11.87 -17.72
C THR A 96 6.13 -10.84 -18.32
N SER A 97 6.50 -9.81 -17.56
CA SER A 97 7.40 -8.77 -18.04
C SER A 97 8.81 -9.28 -18.34
N PRO A 98 9.43 -8.82 -19.43
CA PRO A 98 10.81 -9.17 -19.77
C PRO A 98 11.86 -8.43 -18.92
N VAL A 99 11.49 -7.75 -17.84
CA VAL A 99 12.44 -7.06 -16.96
C VAL A 99 13.50 -8.06 -16.47
N ALA A 100 14.76 -7.74 -16.70
CA ALA A 100 15.89 -8.63 -16.43
C ALA A 100 15.92 -9.07 -14.95
N GLN A 101 16.29 -10.34 -14.73
CA GLN A 101 16.57 -10.85 -13.40
C GLN A 101 17.58 -9.93 -12.68
N GLY A 102 17.30 -9.60 -11.40
CA GLY A 102 18.06 -8.63 -10.60
C GLY A 102 17.50 -7.20 -10.66
N ARG A 103 16.52 -6.95 -11.54
CA ARG A 103 15.71 -5.72 -11.55
C ARG A 103 14.23 -6.01 -11.35
N SER A 104 13.88 -7.19 -10.86
CA SER A 104 12.53 -7.58 -10.52
C SER A 104 12.51 -8.28 -9.16
N LEU A 105 11.50 -7.97 -8.36
CA LEU A 105 11.17 -8.62 -7.09
C LEU A 105 9.74 -9.12 -7.18
N THR A 106 9.53 -10.41 -6.95
CA THR A 106 8.19 -11.01 -6.82
C THR A 106 7.91 -11.25 -5.35
N MET A 107 6.94 -10.54 -4.80
CA MET A 107 6.71 -10.49 -3.35
C MET A 107 6.29 -11.84 -2.79
N LEU A 108 5.35 -12.56 -3.42
CA LEU A 108 4.91 -13.87 -2.94
C LEU A 108 6.07 -14.87 -2.80
N ALA A 109 6.98 -14.87 -3.78
CA ALA A 109 8.18 -15.73 -3.74
C ALA A 109 9.18 -15.27 -2.66
N ALA A 110 9.36 -13.95 -2.49
CA ALA A 110 10.29 -13.40 -1.51
C ALA A 110 9.82 -13.60 -0.05
N LEU A 111 8.51 -13.67 0.16
CA LEU A 111 7.89 -13.84 1.47
C LEU A 111 7.57 -15.29 1.81
N ASP A 112 7.74 -16.22 0.84
CA ASP A 112 7.34 -17.63 0.96
C ASP A 112 5.85 -17.76 1.37
N THR A 113 4.99 -17.03 0.67
CA THR A 113 3.54 -17.03 0.91
C THR A 113 2.77 -17.15 -0.39
N SER A 114 1.53 -17.62 -0.29
CA SER A 114 0.55 -17.59 -1.39
C SER A 114 -0.51 -16.50 -1.23
N ASP A 115 -0.44 -15.72 -0.16
CA ASP A 115 -1.39 -14.65 0.12
C ASP A 115 -1.04 -13.38 -0.66
N PRO A 116 -1.84 -12.99 -1.67
CA PRO A 116 -1.59 -11.78 -2.44
C PRO A 116 -1.83 -10.49 -1.64
N TYR A 117 -2.55 -10.55 -0.53
CA TYR A 117 -2.86 -9.42 0.36
C TYR A 117 -1.96 -9.38 1.60
N PHE A 118 -0.73 -9.85 1.49
CA PHE A 118 0.25 -9.97 2.58
C PHE A 118 0.44 -8.66 3.39
N TRP A 119 0.14 -7.51 2.82
CA TRP A 119 0.23 -6.21 3.52
C TRP A 119 -0.84 -6.00 4.58
N LEU A 120 -1.93 -6.79 4.57
CA LEU A 120 -2.95 -6.77 5.63
C LEU A 120 -2.50 -7.53 6.89
N ASP A 121 -1.41 -8.26 6.81
CA ASP A 121 -0.73 -8.92 7.92
C ASP A 121 0.55 -8.12 8.25
N PRO A 122 0.58 -7.30 9.32
CA PRO A 122 1.75 -6.52 9.70
C PRO A 122 3.03 -7.33 9.89
N ALA A 123 2.95 -8.60 10.34
CA ALA A 123 4.12 -9.46 10.47
C ALA A 123 4.71 -9.83 9.10
N LEU A 124 3.87 -10.13 8.09
CA LEU A 124 4.31 -10.33 6.70
C LEU A 124 4.78 -9.02 6.08
N MET A 125 4.10 -7.91 6.35
CA MET A 125 4.49 -6.60 5.83
C MET A 125 5.88 -6.17 6.31
N ASN A 126 6.27 -6.50 7.53
CA ASN A 126 7.62 -6.23 8.03
C ASN A 126 8.70 -6.99 7.22
N LYS A 127 8.42 -8.25 6.86
CA LYS A 127 9.29 -9.01 5.95
C LYS A 127 9.33 -8.37 4.56
N ALA A 128 8.18 -7.85 4.08
CA ALA A 128 8.07 -7.16 2.80
C ALA A 128 8.94 -5.90 2.77
N VAL A 129 8.90 -5.06 3.79
CA VAL A 129 9.77 -3.88 3.95
C VAL A 129 11.24 -4.26 3.77
N THR A 130 11.66 -5.36 4.43
CA THR A 130 13.05 -5.84 4.33
C THR A 130 13.40 -6.33 2.91
N ALA A 131 12.50 -7.06 2.25
CA ALA A 131 12.73 -7.58 0.90
C ALA A 131 12.78 -6.45 -0.14
N ILE A 132 11.88 -5.49 -0.04
CA ILE A 132 11.83 -4.30 -0.89
C ILE A 132 13.11 -3.49 -0.74
N ALA A 133 13.53 -3.18 0.50
CA ALA A 133 14.75 -2.42 0.76
C ALA A 133 15.99 -3.08 0.14
N LYS A 134 16.18 -4.39 0.35
CA LYS A 134 17.30 -5.14 -0.26
C LYS A 134 17.30 -5.07 -1.78
N SER A 135 16.12 -5.14 -2.40
CA SER A 135 16.00 -5.05 -3.86
C SER A 135 16.33 -3.65 -4.38
N MET A 136 15.91 -2.61 -3.65
CA MET A 136 16.25 -1.22 -3.96
C MET A 136 17.74 -0.93 -3.76
N GLU A 137 18.36 -1.44 -2.69
CA GLU A 137 19.80 -1.33 -2.42
C GLU A 137 20.64 -1.98 -3.55
N ALA A 138 20.17 -3.12 -4.06
CA ALA A 138 20.82 -3.79 -5.18
C ALA A 138 20.65 -3.03 -6.51
N ALA A 139 19.49 -2.38 -6.71
CA ALA A 139 19.19 -1.61 -7.92
C ALA A 139 19.91 -0.24 -7.95
N ASP A 140 20.10 0.40 -6.79
CA ASP A 140 20.86 1.64 -6.64
C ASP A 140 21.82 1.58 -5.44
N PRO A 141 23.03 1.02 -5.63
CA PRO A 141 24.02 0.93 -4.56
C PRO A 141 24.51 2.29 -4.01
N GLN A 142 24.33 3.38 -4.75
CA GLN A 142 24.73 4.72 -4.28
C GLN A 142 23.73 5.24 -3.23
N ALA A 143 22.47 4.92 -3.36
CA ALA A 143 21.44 5.29 -2.42
C ALA A 143 21.22 4.22 -1.31
N ALA A 144 21.89 3.06 -1.37
CA ALA A 144 21.72 1.95 -0.44
C ALA A 144 21.79 2.34 1.06
N PRO A 145 22.71 3.23 1.53
CA PRO A 145 22.72 3.65 2.93
C PRO A 145 21.42 4.33 3.37
N LEU A 146 20.83 5.17 2.51
CA LEU A 146 19.56 5.84 2.76
C LEU A 146 18.39 4.81 2.81
N PHE A 147 18.34 3.92 1.84
CA PHE A 147 17.30 2.88 1.79
C PHE A 147 17.33 2.00 3.03
N LYS A 148 18.53 1.61 3.47
CA LYS A 148 18.72 0.85 4.70
C LYS A 148 18.25 1.60 5.94
N GLU A 149 18.62 2.86 6.09
CA GLU A 149 18.20 3.69 7.24
C GLU A 149 16.70 3.85 7.30
N ASN A 150 16.08 4.23 6.17
CA ASN A 150 14.63 4.41 6.10
C ASN A 150 13.87 3.09 6.32
N SER A 151 14.37 1.97 5.79
CA SER A 151 13.72 0.67 5.99
C SER A 151 13.77 0.18 7.45
N VAL A 152 14.83 0.52 8.19
CA VAL A 152 14.90 0.21 9.63
C VAL A 152 13.84 1.02 10.40
N SER A 153 13.70 2.30 10.09
CA SER A 153 12.68 3.16 10.71
C SER A 153 11.27 2.67 10.38
N LEU A 154 11.00 2.40 9.11
CA LEU A 154 9.71 1.88 8.65
C LEU A 154 9.39 0.51 9.26
N GLY A 155 10.37 -0.38 9.35
CA GLY A 155 10.22 -1.69 9.99
C GLY A 155 9.86 -1.58 11.48
N ALA A 156 10.38 -0.58 12.19
CA ALA A 156 10.00 -0.31 13.57
C ALA A 156 8.53 0.16 13.70
N GLU A 157 8.06 1.00 12.76
CA GLU A 157 6.65 1.45 12.73
C GLU A 157 5.71 0.27 12.43
N VAL A 158 6.05 -0.59 11.44
CA VAL A 158 5.27 -1.80 11.15
C VAL A 158 5.27 -2.77 12.33
N SER A 159 6.39 -2.92 13.05
CA SER A 159 6.44 -3.76 14.27
C SER A 159 5.58 -3.20 15.40
N SER A 160 5.44 -1.88 15.51
CA SER A 160 4.50 -1.26 16.45
C SER A 160 3.06 -1.59 16.09
N LEU A 161 2.70 -1.48 14.81
CA LEU A 161 1.39 -1.85 14.30
C LEU A 161 1.07 -3.34 14.57
N ASP A 162 2.01 -4.25 14.31
CA ASP A 162 1.90 -5.68 14.63
C ASP A 162 1.63 -5.93 16.13
N SER A 163 2.35 -5.20 16.98
CA SER A 163 2.14 -5.26 18.43
C SER A 163 0.75 -4.80 18.85
N ASP A 164 0.20 -3.77 18.20
CA ASP A 164 -1.15 -3.29 18.45
C ASP A 164 -2.22 -4.28 17.98
N PHE A 165 -2.06 -4.88 16.81
CA PHE A 165 -2.92 -5.96 16.32
C PHE A 165 -2.92 -7.14 17.29
N THR A 166 -1.74 -7.62 17.67
CA THR A 166 -1.57 -8.71 18.65
C THR A 166 -2.25 -8.38 19.98
N ARG A 167 -1.98 -7.21 20.55
CA ARG A 167 -2.53 -6.79 21.84
C ARG A 167 -4.05 -6.69 21.82
N ILE A 168 -4.63 -6.13 20.76
CA ILE A 168 -6.07 -5.88 20.68
C ILE A 168 -6.81 -7.16 20.32
N LEU A 169 -6.38 -7.89 19.28
CA LEU A 169 -7.10 -9.06 18.79
C LEU A 169 -6.93 -10.30 19.69
N SER A 170 -5.86 -10.39 20.49
CA SER A 170 -5.72 -11.44 21.49
C SER A 170 -6.80 -11.45 22.56
N ALA A 171 -7.54 -10.34 22.72
CA ALA A 171 -8.68 -10.26 23.64
C ALA A 171 -9.94 -11.00 23.12
N CYS A 172 -9.96 -11.40 21.84
CA CYS A 172 -11.11 -12.06 21.22
C CYS A 172 -10.71 -13.30 20.37
N PRO A 173 -10.01 -14.28 20.96
CA PRO A 173 -9.53 -15.43 20.21
C PRO A 173 -10.66 -16.27 19.64
N GLY A 174 -10.48 -16.80 18.43
CA GLY A 174 -11.44 -17.67 17.76
C GLY A 174 -12.71 -16.98 17.25
N LYS A 175 -12.82 -15.66 17.36
CA LYS A 175 -13.92 -14.89 16.77
C LYS A 175 -13.91 -14.97 15.26
N LEU A 176 -15.10 -14.89 14.66
CA LEU A 176 -15.30 -15.14 13.24
C LEU A 176 -15.40 -13.84 12.44
N LEU A 177 -14.60 -13.77 11.38
CA LEU A 177 -14.64 -12.75 10.35
C LEU A 177 -15.24 -13.35 9.07
N ILE A 178 -16.26 -12.71 8.50
CA ILE A 178 -16.91 -13.15 7.25
C ILE A 178 -16.81 -12.02 6.23
N GLY A 179 -16.25 -12.31 5.06
CA GLY A 179 -16.03 -11.31 4.01
C GLY A 179 -16.27 -11.82 2.59
N PRO A 180 -16.10 -10.95 1.59
CA PRO A 180 -16.36 -11.28 0.20
C PRO A 180 -15.30 -12.18 -0.44
N ASP A 181 -14.10 -12.22 0.14
CA ASP A 181 -12.92 -12.91 -0.37
C ASP A 181 -11.97 -13.34 0.76
N GLN A 182 -10.76 -13.74 0.39
CA GLN A 182 -9.73 -14.22 1.32
C GLN A 182 -8.75 -13.15 1.79
N ALA A 183 -8.98 -11.86 1.46
CA ALA A 183 -8.00 -10.80 1.73
C ALA A 183 -7.55 -10.74 3.20
N PHE A 184 -8.48 -10.89 4.14
CA PHE A 184 -8.17 -10.87 5.57
C PHE A 184 -7.88 -12.24 6.19
N SER A 185 -7.74 -13.30 5.40
CA SER A 185 -7.60 -14.67 5.94
C SER A 185 -6.27 -14.92 6.63
N SER A 186 -5.16 -14.42 6.07
CA SER A 186 -3.83 -14.54 6.69
C SER A 186 -3.76 -13.73 7.97
N MET A 187 -4.19 -12.49 7.95
CA MET A 187 -4.29 -11.63 9.12
C MET A 187 -5.14 -12.29 10.22
N ALA A 188 -6.32 -12.81 9.86
CA ALA A 188 -7.17 -13.50 10.82
C ALA A 188 -6.45 -14.69 11.47
N THR A 189 -5.74 -15.48 10.68
CA THR A 189 -4.97 -16.64 11.17
C THR A 189 -3.84 -16.21 12.08
N GLU A 190 -3.06 -15.18 11.70
CA GLU A 190 -1.92 -14.66 12.47
C GLU A 190 -2.36 -14.21 13.87
N TYR A 191 -3.47 -13.50 13.95
CA TYR A 191 -3.96 -12.94 15.22
C TYR A 191 -5.03 -13.83 15.93
N GLY A 192 -5.12 -15.11 15.55
CA GLY A 192 -5.94 -16.10 16.25
C GLY A 192 -7.44 -15.97 16.03
N LEU A 193 -7.86 -15.31 14.95
CA LEU A 193 -9.24 -15.24 14.50
C LEU A 193 -9.56 -16.38 13.51
N GLN A 194 -10.83 -16.58 13.23
CA GLN A 194 -11.32 -17.45 12.14
C GLN A 194 -11.83 -16.60 10.98
N SER A 195 -11.70 -17.08 9.75
CA SER A 195 -12.25 -16.42 8.57
C SER A 195 -13.14 -17.36 7.74
N LYS A 196 -14.17 -16.80 7.13
CA LYS A 196 -15.02 -17.48 6.13
C LYS A 196 -15.31 -16.52 4.99
N VAL A 197 -15.41 -17.07 3.78
CA VAL A 197 -15.66 -16.32 2.55
C VAL A 197 -17.10 -16.58 2.07
N VAL A 198 -17.74 -15.50 1.63
CA VAL A 198 -19.02 -15.55 0.92
C VAL A 198 -18.72 -15.66 -0.57
N SER A 199 -19.22 -16.70 -1.24
CA SER A 199 -19.04 -16.82 -2.69
C SER A 199 -19.65 -15.61 -3.44
N PRO A 200 -19.19 -15.28 -4.65
CA PRO A 200 -19.73 -14.15 -5.41
C PRO A 200 -21.24 -14.27 -5.71
N ASP A 201 -21.76 -15.50 -5.85
CA ASP A 201 -23.15 -15.79 -6.08
C ASP A 201 -23.61 -16.88 -5.07
N PRO A 202 -23.84 -16.51 -3.78
CA PRO A 202 -24.17 -17.48 -2.75
C PRO A 202 -25.62 -17.96 -2.89
N ASP A 203 -25.81 -19.25 -2.83
CA ASP A 203 -27.14 -19.80 -2.72
C ASP A 203 -27.74 -19.64 -1.29
N ARG A 204 -29.03 -19.92 -1.15
CA ARG A 204 -29.71 -19.80 0.14
C ARG A 204 -29.07 -20.65 1.24
N SER A 205 -28.60 -21.84 0.90
CA SER A 205 -27.96 -22.76 1.86
C SER A 205 -26.66 -22.20 2.39
N GLN A 206 -25.86 -21.60 1.54
CA GLN A 206 -24.60 -20.93 1.95
C GLN A 206 -24.88 -19.72 2.84
N ILE A 207 -25.89 -18.91 2.49
CA ILE A 207 -26.28 -17.74 3.30
C ILE A 207 -26.71 -18.19 4.70
N ASP A 208 -27.59 -19.19 4.80
CA ASP A 208 -28.10 -19.70 6.07
C ASP A 208 -26.98 -20.34 6.91
N ALA A 209 -26.04 -21.07 6.29
CA ALA A 209 -24.90 -21.68 6.98
C ALA A 209 -23.93 -20.64 7.53
N LEU A 210 -23.65 -19.57 6.77
CA LEU A 210 -22.77 -18.49 7.22
C LEU A 210 -23.42 -17.65 8.31
N ALA A 211 -24.74 -17.40 8.22
CA ALA A 211 -25.50 -16.73 9.27
C ALA A 211 -25.51 -17.53 10.57
N ALA A 212 -25.72 -18.85 10.50
CA ALA A 212 -25.61 -19.73 11.66
C ALA A 212 -24.20 -19.68 12.29
N ALA A 213 -23.15 -19.75 11.48
CA ALA A 213 -21.78 -19.63 11.97
C ALA A 213 -21.50 -18.28 12.67
N ALA A 214 -22.07 -17.18 12.14
CA ALA A 214 -21.97 -15.87 12.79
C ALA A 214 -22.65 -15.85 14.16
N HIS A 215 -23.79 -16.49 14.32
CA HIS A 215 -24.46 -16.62 15.62
C HIS A 215 -23.67 -17.48 16.61
N GLU A 216 -23.11 -18.60 16.17
CA GLU A 216 -22.29 -19.49 17.02
C GLU A 216 -21.04 -18.80 17.54
N SER A 217 -20.45 -17.91 16.75
CA SER A 217 -19.24 -17.16 17.09
C SER A 217 -19.53 -15.77 17.66
N ALA A 218 -20.75 -15.44 18.05
CA ALA A 218 -21.12 -14.08 18.44
C ALA A 218 -20.21 -13.48 19.54
N PRO A 219 -19.80 -12.19 19.43
CA PRO A 219 -19.93 -11.35 18.25
C PRO A 219 -19.03 -11.82 17.10
N ALA A 220 -19.57 -11.77 15.87
CA ALA A 220 -18.84 -12.03 14.64
C ALA A 220 -18.80 -10.73 13.80
N ALA A 221 -17.72 -10.49 13.06
CA ALA A 221 -17.65 -9.39 12.14
C ALA A 221 -18.00 -9.86 10.72
N ILE A 222 -18.99 -9.20 10.11
CA ILE A 222 -19.31 -9.36 8.69
C ILE A 222 -18.91 -8.07 8.00
N TYR A 223 -18.08 -8.17 6.97
CA TYR A 223 -17.52 -6.99 6.32
C TYR A 223 -17.68 -6.99 4.80
N SER A 224 -17.72 -5.81 4.22
CA SER A 224 -17.52 -5.54 2.79
C SER A 224 -16.43 -4.52 2.61
N GLU A 225 -15.88 -4.46 1.41
CA GLU A 225 -14.97 -3.37 1.07
C GLU A 225 -15.74 -2.05 0.89
N PRO A 226 -15.10 -0.89 1.22
CA PRO A 226 -15.79 0.41 1.20
C PRO A 226 -16.38 0.78 -0.15
N TRP A 227 -15.76 0.34 -1.24
CA TRP A 227 -16.06 0.78 -2.61
C TRP A 227 -16.71 -0.32 -3.45
N VAL A 228 -16.82 -1.54 -2.89
CA VAL A 228 -17.36 -2.71 -3.58
C VAL A 228 -18.69 -3.13 -2.97
N THR A 229 -19.74 -3.12 -3.78
CA THR A 229 -21.04 -3.64 -3.36
C THR A 229 -21.04 -5.16 -3.50
N ASN A 230 -21.08 -5.89 -2.39
CA ASN A 230 -21.25 -7.33 -2.37
C ASN A 230 -22.63 -7.71 -1.81
N ALA A 231 -23.57 -8.02 -2.72
CA ALA A 231 -24.93 -8.37 -2.35
C ALA A 231 -25.01 -9.66 -1.50
N GLY A 232 -24.11 -10.61 -1.72
CA GLY A 232 -24.03 -11.86 -0.97
C GLY A 232 -23.68 -11.62 0.49
N VAL A 233 -22.67 -10.80 0.76
CA VAL A 233 -22.26 -10.42 2.12
C VAL A 233 -23.39 -9.68 2.83
N GLY A 234 -24.05 -8.74 2.14
CA GLY A 234 -25.23 -8.04 2.67
C GLY A 234 -26.39 -8.97 3.01
N ALA A 235 -26.61 -10.02 2.21
CA ALA A 235 -27.63 -11.02 2.49
C ALA A 235 -27.30 -11.85 3.75
N VAL A 236 -26.03 -12.27 3.93
CA VAL A 236 -25.57 -12.96 5.15
C VAL A 236 -25.75 -12.07 6.36
N ALA A 237 -25.32 -10.80 6.31
CA ALA A 237 -25.49 -9.85 7.40
C ALA A 237 -26.96 -9.64 7.80
N THR A 238 -27.85 -9.56 6.79
CA THR A 238 -29.29 -9.43 7.00
C THR A 238 -29.87 -10.64 7.70
N VAL A 239 -29.58 -11.86 7.24
CA VAL A 239 -30.09 -13.12 7.82
C VAL A 239 -29.50 -13.36 9.21
N ALA A 240 -28.24 -13.03 9.42
CA ALA A 240 -27.59 -13.13 10.71
C ALA A 240 -27.99 -12.02 11.71
N HIS A 241 -28.70 -10.99 11.28
CA HIS A 241 -29.01 -9.79 12.09
C HIS A 241 -27.74 -9.15 12.68
N VAL A 242 -26.63 -9.17 11.94
CA VAL A 242 -25.32 -8.60 12.31
C VAL A 242 -25.09 -7.34 11.47
N THR A 243 -24.49 -6.32 12.08
CA THR A 243 -24.10 -5.11 11.37
C THR A 243 -23.05 -5.43 10.31
N LEU A 244 -23.25 -4.94 9.09
CA LEU A 244 -22.24 -4.98 8.06
C LEU A 244 -21.22 -3.86 8.32
N HIS A 245 -19.96 -4.24 8.44
CA HIS A 245 -18.84 -3.33 8.65
C HIS A 245 -18.09 -3.07 7.35
N SER A 246 -17.23 -2.04 7.32
CA SER A 246 -16.36 -1.77 6.20
C SER A 246 -14.93 -2.02 6.62
N LEU A 247 -14.22 -2.90 5.90
CA LEU A 247 -12.77 -3.10 6.01
C LEU A 247 -12.15 -2.86 4.64
N ASP A 248 -11.00 -2.19 4.63
CA ASP A 248 -10.33 -1.80 3.40
C ASP A 248 -9.22 -2.78 3.08
N THR A 249 -9.20 -3.34 1.88
CA THR A 249 -8.11 -4.22 1.44
C THR A 249 -6.83 -3.46 1.08
N LEU A 250 -6.88 -2.14 1.04
CA LEU A 250 -5.77 -1.25 0.69
C LEU A 250 -5.15 -1.53 -0.69
N VAL A 251 -5.79 -2.37 -1.50
CA VAL A 251 -5.24 -2.77 -2.82
C VAL A 251 -4.95 -1.54 -3.67
N ASP A 252 -5.96 -0.69 -3.80
CA ASP A 252 -5.90 0.53 -4.59
C ASP A 252 -6.72 1.65 -3.97
N PRO A 253 -6.32 2.92 -4.20
CA PRO A 253 -7.13 4.05 -3.81
C PRO A 253 -8.52 3.99 -4.47
N PRO A 254 -9.56 4.48 -3.80
CA PRO A 254 -10.89 4.60 -4.41
C PRO A 254 -10.87 5.54 -5.61
N PRO A 255 -11.92 5.53 -6.47
CA PRO A 255 -12.07 6.53 -7.51
C PRO A 255 -11.96 7.94 -6.93
N GLY A 256 -10.99 8.73 -7.40
CA GLY A 256 -10.68 10.06 -6.86
C GLY A 256 -9.55 10.09 -5.83
N GLY A 257 -8.96 8.96 -5.49
CA GLY A 257 -7.83 8.84 -4.56
C GLY A 257 -8.25 8.76 -3.10
N TRP A 258 -7.29 8.45 -2.24
CA TRP A 258 -7.49 8.46 -0.80
C TRP A 258 -7.75 9.87 -0.27
N PRO A 259 -8.51 10.01 0.84
CA PRO A 259 -8.61 11.29 1.55
C PRO A 259 -7.23 11.82 1.94
N SER A 260 -7.11 13.14 2.04
CA SER A 260 -5.86 13.77 2.48
C SER A 260 -5.43 13.24 3.85
N GLY A 261 -4.19 12.76 3.94
CA GLY A 261 -3.61 12.17 5.15
C GLY A 261 -3.84 10.67 5.32
N ALA A 262 -4.51 10.00 4.37
CA ALA A 262 -4.55 8.54 4.36
C ALA A 262 -3.14 8.00 4.07
N THR A 263 -2.69 7.10 4.92
CA THR A 263 -1.45 6.34 4.79
C THR A 263 -1.76 4.88 5.07
N TYR A 264 -0.86 3.99 4.69
CA TYR A 264 -0.96 2.57 5.03
C TYR A 264 -1.25 2.38 6.54
N PHE A 265 -0.52 3.07 7.40
CA PHE A 265 -0.71 2.97 8.86
C PHE A 265 -2.09 3.46 9.30
N ALA A 266 -2.52 4.63 8.85
CA ALA A 266 -3.83 5.18 9.22
C ALA A 266 -5.00 4.29 8.77
N LEU A 267 -4.90 3.66 7.61
CA LEU A 267 -5.90 2.75 7.09
C LEU A 267 -5.93 1.43 7.87
N MET A 268 -4.76 0.85 8.17
CA MET A 268 -4.65 -0.36 8.99
C MET A 268 -5.12 -0.13 10.43
N GLU A 269 -4.82 1.01 11.03
CA GLU A 269 -5.34 1.39 12.35
C GLU A 269 -6.86 1.56 12.35
N GLN A 270 -7.43 2.12 11.28
CA GLN A 270 -8.87 2.21 11.10
C GLN A 270 -9.52 0.82 11.01
N ASP A 271 -8.92 -0.10 10.25
CA ASP A 271 -9.41 -1.48 10.13
C ASP A 271 -9.30 -2.22 11.46
N LEU A 272 -8.19 -2.06 12.19
CA LEU A 272 -8.03 -2.62 13.54
C LEU A 272 -9.11 -2.11 14.50
N GLY A 273 -9.42 -0.82 14.48
CA GLY A 273 -10.49 -0.22 15.26
C GLY A 273 -11.86 -0.80 14.93
N THR A 274 -12.13 -0.99 13.63
CA THR A 274 -13.36 -1.61 13.13
C THR A 274 -13.47 -3.07 13.58
N LEU A 275 -12.41 -3.85 13.42
CA LEU A 275 -12.33 -5.25 13.85
C LEU A 275 -12.54 -5.38 15.37
N SER A 276 -11.81 -4.56 16.15
CA SER A 276 -11.92 -4.54 17.61
C SER A 276 -13.34 -4.28 18.08
N SER A 277 -14.00 -3.30 17.48
CA SER A 277 -15.38 -2.94 17.81
C SER A 277 -16.38 -4.04 17.41
N ALA A 278 -16.26 -4.55 16.18
CA ALA A 278 -17.18 -5.54 15.61
C ALA A 278 -17.08 -6.90 16.32
N LEU A 279 -15.87 -7.33 16.68
CA LEU A 279 -15.61 -8.60 17.36
C LEU A 279 -15.72 -8.51 18.90
N GLY A 280 -15.89 -7.30 19.44
CA GLY A 280 -15.97 -7.10 20.90
C GLY A 280 -14.64 -7.36 21.59
N CYS A 281 -13.51 -7.04 20.93
CA CYS A 281 -12.15 -7.19 21.49
C CYS A 281 -11.79 -6.10 22.49
N ASN A 282 -12.75 -5.42 23.06
CA ASN A 282 -12.49 -4.40 24.08
C ASN A 282 -11.93 -5.09 25.32
N ASN A 283 -10.68 -4.83 25.64
CA ASN A 283 -10.18 -5.10 26.98
C ASN A 283 -11.05 -4.28 27.92
N ASN A 284 -11.95 -4.95 28.66
CA ASN A 284 -12.51 -4.35 29.84
C ASN A 284 -11.33 -3.95 30.71
N GLU A 285 -11.09 -2.65 30.84
CA GLU A 285 -10.37 -2.12 31.97
C GLU A 285 -11.10 -2.60 33.22
N GLN A 286 -10.59 -3.67 33.83
CA GLN A 286 -10.93 -4.08 35.20
C GLN A 286 -9.84 -3.58 36.15
#